data_eba76739fc1bc4b6b4caed18ae8aa14d
#
_entry.id   eba76739fc1bc4b6b4caed18ae8aa14d
#
_cell.length_a   1.000
_cell.length_b   1.000
_cell.length_c   1.000
_cell.angle_alpha   90.00
_cell.angle_beta   90.00
_cell.angle_gamma   90.00
#
_symmetry.space_group_name_H-M   'P 1'
#
loop_
_entity.id
_entity.type
_entity.pdbx_description
1 polymer ?
#
loop_
_entity_poly.entity_id
_entity_poly.type
_entity_poly.pdbx_seq_one_letter_code
_entity_poly.pdbx_strand_id
1 'polypeptide(L)'
;MRLFAVLCAAATLASAQADRIEGERIRPHVKFLSSDLLEGRGPGARGGLLAQEYIAAQFAAAGLKPAGDAGTFLQKVPLKLVEPDAAREHLSFSSAGGNVELKYLVDFIGTTHQQQPSVDFEAEAVFVGHGIRAPEFGWDDYKGVDVKGKVVVLFTGEPPSDDPKFFAGKALTYYGRWTYKYEEAARQGAIGALIIHTTPTASYGWQVVRGQSRPMPQVAHIPDTPALTLAGWVTSEAGARLLAALHLDVDTALDAANKRGFQARPLGGKIRASMEFRVSDINTGNVIGMVPGSDPKLKDEAVIFTAHWDHLGIGVPVNGDAIYNGALDNATGSAMLIEMARAWASQNPKPKRSAYFAAVTAEESGLLGSMYLAEHPPVPVSRIAANLNFDSFSPLGRTRDAGAQGAERTTLWDLVQKEAHDAGLILRGNSHPDEAGGYFRSDHFSFARVGVPAFSIGMGSNYVAKPAAFTPERIKAFGASYHQPSDEYSEDWDFSGMEQFARFGLTLGVDIANLDALPTWQKGDEFLAARDKSGVR
;
A
#
# COMPACT_ATOMS: atom_id res chain seq x y z
N MET A 1 -10.61 44.59 -0.93
CA MET A 1 -9.25 44.77 -0.38
C MET A 1 -8.99 44.03 0.94
N ARG A 2 -9.95 43.87 1.87
CA ARG A 2 -9.70 43.14 3.15
C ARG A 2 -9.64 41.59 3.04
N LEU A 3 -10.33 40.98 2.07
CA LEU A 3 -10.29 39.52 1.86
C LEU A 3 -8.96 39.04 1.27
N PHE A 4 -8.37 39.82 0.35
CA PHE A 4 -7.07 39.48 -0.25
C PHE A 4 -5.90 39.55 0.74
N ALA A 5 -5.97 40.47 1.71
CA ALA A 5 -4.91 40.63 2.72
C ALA A 5 -4.91 39.48 3.75
N VAL A 6 -6.05 38.85 4.02
CA VAL A 6 -6.16 37.72 4.97
C VAL A 6 -5.63 36.43 4.33
N LEU A 7 -5.91 36.18 3.05
CA LEU A 7 -5.34 35.02 2.34
C LEU A 7 -3.81 35.11 2.19
N CYS A 8 -3.28 36.29 1.85
CA CYS A 8 -1.83 36.47 1.75
C CYS A 8 -1.12 36.35 3.12
N ALA A 9 -1.74 36.77 4.22
CA ALA A 9 -1.17 36.64 5.55
C ALA A 9 -1.17 35.18 6.05
N ALA A 10 -2.19 34.38 5.69
CA ALA A 10 -2.24 32.96 6.05
C ALA A 10 -1.19 32.15 5.26
N ALA A 11 -1.00 32.43 3.97
CA ALA A 11 0.00 31.78 3.13
C ALA A 11 1.44 32.10 3.57
N THR A 12 1.73 33.35 3.97
CA THR A 12 3.04 33.75 4.50
C THR A 12 3.35 33.14 5.87
N LEU A 13 2.35 32.90 6.71
CA LEU A 13 2.51 32.23 8.01
C LEU A 13 2.72 30.72 7.87
N ALA A 14 2.04 30.06 6.93
CA ALA A 14 2.22 28.64 6.65
C ALA A 14 3.63 28.35 6.11
N SER A 15 4.13 29.18 5.19
CA SER A 15 5.49 29.09 4.66
C SER A 15 6.56 29.31 5.75
N ALA A 16 6.41 30.31 6.62
CA ALA A 16 7.35 30.59 7.70
C ALA A 16 7.47 29.46 8.77
N GLN A 17 6.52 28.52 8.80
CA GLN A 17 6.54 27.41 9.77
C GLN A 17 6.92 26.08 9.13
N ALA A 18 6.63 25.89 7.85
CA ALA A 18 7.23 24.83 7.07
C ALA A 18 8.78 24.98 7.04
N ASP A 19 9.29 26.22 7.04
CA ASP A 19 10.73 26.53 7.13
C ASP A 19 11.42 26.03 8.43
N ARG A 20 10.65 25.55 9.43
CA ARG A 20 11.19 24.91 10.64
C ARG A 20 11.52 23.44 10.49
N ILE A 21 11.17 22.83 9.37
CA ILE A 21 11.60 21.46 9.04
C ILE A 21 12.99 21.57 8.42
N GLU A 22 13.94 20.89 9.03
CA GLU A 22 15.33 20.82 8.59
C GLU A 22 15.70 19.36 8.33
N GLY A 23 16.39 19.08 7.22
CA GLY A 23 16.80 17.71 6.87
C GLY A 23 17.63 17.04 7.96
N GLU A 24 18.51 17.81 8.62
CA GLU A 24 19.34 17.31 9.71
C GLU A 24 18.55 16.92 10.97
N ARG A 25 17.30 17.34 11.11
CA ARG A 25 16.41 16.87 12.16
C ARG A 25 15.70 15.56 11.78
N ILE A 26 15.50 15.29 10.48
CA ILE A 26 14.96 14.04 9.96
C ILE A 26 15.99 12.91 10.09
N ARG A 27 17.27 13.19 9.84
CA ARG A 27 18.38 12.24 9.85
C ARG A 27 18.40 11.30 11.08
N PRO A 28 18.37 11.79 12.34
CA PRO A 28 18.44 10.91 13.52
C PRO A 28 17.25 9.97 13.64
N HIS A 29 16.06 10.38 13.16
CA HIS A 29 14.89 9.52 13.14
C HIS A 29 15.06 8.38 12.15
N VAL A 30 15.52 8.65 10.93
CA VAL A 30 15.81 7.61 9.92
C VAL A 30 16.88 6.66 10.44
N LYS A 31 18.02 7.19 10.93
CA LYS A 31 19.12 6.40 11.48
C LYS A 31 18.68 5.48 12.60
N PHE A 32 17.81 5.95 13.51
CA PHE A 32 17.29 5.11 14.59
C PHE A 32 16.31 4.06 14.06
N LEU A 33 15.32 4.47 13.25
CA LEU A 33 14.28 3.57 12.76
C LEU A 33 14.83 2.46 11.84
N SER A 34 15.92 2.70 11.11
CA SER A 34 16.58 1.70 10.27
C SER A 34 17.76 0.98 10.91
N SER A 35 17.96 1.15 12.21
CA SER A 35 19.05 0.50 12.93
C SER A 35 18.76 -0.99 13.13
N ASP A 36 19.81 -1.83 13.14
CA ASP A 36 19.75 -3.27 13.45
C ASP A 36 19.12 -3.56 14.81
N LEU A 37 19.19 -2.59 15.76
CA LEU A 37 18.53 -2.69 17.06
C LEU A 37 17.01 -2.89 16.96
N LEU A 38 16.41 -2.45 15.86
CA LEU A 38 14.99 -2.60 15.60
C LEU A 38 14.66 -3.83 14.72
N GLU A 39 15.66 -4.66 14.42
CA GLU A 39 15.44 -5.97 13.80
C GLU A 39 14.52 -5.89 12.54
N GLY A 40 14.64 -4.80 11.75
CA GLY A 40 13.80 -4.56 10.56
C GLY A 40 12.33 -4.26 10.87
N ARG A 41 11.97 -3.87 12.09
CA ARG A 41 10.65 -3.37 12.50
C ARG A 41 9.46 -4.25 12.12
N GLY A 42 9.62 -5.57 12.12
CA GLY A 42 8.53 -6.49 11.79
C GLY A 42 7.30 -6.29 12.70
N PRO A 43 6.06 -6.29 12.17
CA PRO A 43 4.85 -6.17 12.97
C PRO A 43 4.75 -7.28 14.03
N GLY A 44 4.54 -6.88 15.30
CA GLY A 44 4.48 -7.81 16.43
C GLY A 44 5.83 -8.30 16.94
N ALA A 45 6.93 -8.09 16.22
CA ALA A 45 8.27 -8.38 16.69
C ALA A 45 8.76 -7.30 17.69
N ARG A 46 9.80 -7.63 18.46
CA ARG A 46 10.38 -6.72 19.44
C ARG A 46 10.80 -5.37 18.82
N GLY A 47 11.45 -5.40 17.66
CA GLY A 47 11.88 -4.19 16.97
C GLY A 47 10.71 -3.32 16.53
N GLY A 48 9.62 -3.93 16.07
CA GLY A 48 8.38 -3.23 15.74
C GLY A 48 7.72 -2.55 16.95
N LEU A 49 7.69 -3.24 18.10
CA LEU A 49 7.18 -2.63 19.35
C LEU A 49 8.03 -1.43 19.79
N LEU A 50 9.34 -1.51 19.65
CA LEU A 50 10.25 -0.40 19.96
C LEU A 50 10.05 0.78 19.00
N ALA A 51 9.80 0.52 17.71
CA ALA A 51 9.48 1.57 16.74
C ALA A 51 8.18 2.32 17.09
N GLN A 52 7.13 1.59 17.47
CA GLN A 52 5.85 2.19 17.92
C GLN A 52 6.05 3.09 19.14
N GLU A 53 6.72 2.60 20.18
CA GLU A 53 6.99 3.37 21.39
C GLU A 53 7.86 4.60 21.09
N TYR A 54 8.86 4.47 20.21
CA TYR A 54 9.68 5.59 19.79
C TYR A 54 8.85 6.69 19.10
N ILE A 55 8.00 6.33 18.13
CA ILE A 55 7.16 7.28 17.40
C ILE A 55 6.16 7.95 18.36
N ALA A 56 5.53 7.17 19.25
CA ALA A 56 4.61 7.69 20.26
C ALA A 56 5.31 8.71 21.19
N ALA A 57 6.54 8.41 21.62
CA ALA A 57 7.35 9.33 22.44
C ALA A 57 7.70 10.62 21.67
N GLN A 58 8.01 10.52 20.36
CA GLN A 58 8.28 11.70 19.54
C GLN A 58 7.01 12.57 19.34
N PHE A 59 5.85 11.95 19.10
CA PHE A 59 4.57 12.69 19.04
C PHE A 59 4.25 13.38 20.36
N ALA A 60 4.44 12.70 21.49
CA ALA A 60 4.26 13.30 22.82
C ALA A 60 5.22 14.47 23.07
N ALA A 61 6.51 14.32 22.74
CA ALA A 61 7.52 15.36 22.84
C ALA A 61 7.23 16.59 21.96
N ALA A 62 6.61 16.37 20.79
CA ALA A 62 6.12 17.42 19.90
C ALA A 62 4.83 18.10 20.39
N GLY A 63 4.21 17.61 21.47
CA GLY A 63 3.00 18.18 22.05
C GLY A 63 1.70 17.76 21.38
N LEU A 64 1.69 16.66 20.62
CA LEU A 64 0.48 16.08 20.09
C LEU A 64 -0.36 15.45 21.20
N LYS A 65 -1.67 15.42 20.99
CA LYS A 65 -2.58 14.66 21.85
C LYS A 65 -2.69 13.23 21.35
N PRO A 66 -2.77 12.24 22.26
CA PRO A 66 -3.05 10.86 21.89
C PRO A 66 -4.39 10.75 21.14
N ALA A 67 -4.42 9.94 20.05
CA ALA A 67 -5.62 9.73 19.24
C ALA A 67 -5.84 8.24 18.90
N GLY A 68 -5.18 7.34 19.59
CA GLY A 68 -5.43 5.90 19.56
C GLY A 68 -6.43 5.44 20.62
N ASP A 69 -6.42 4.15 20.90
CA ASP A 69 -7.37 3.50 21.80
C ASP A 69 -7.21 3.97 23.25
N ALA A 70 -8.32 4.10 23.97
CA ALA A 70 -8.36 4.43 25.40
C ALA A 70 -7.52 5.66 25.79
N GLY A 71 -7.36 6.63 24.90
CA GLY A 71 -6.60 7.85 25.16
C GLY A 71 -5.08 7.68 25.10
N THR A 72 -4.59 6.62 24.46
CA THR A 72 -3.18 6.40 24.14
C THR A 72 -2.84 6.84 22.71
N PHE A 73 -1.57 6.81 22.32
CA PHE A 73 -1.17 7.00 20.93
C PHE A 73 -1.40 5.75 20.06
N LEU A 74 -1.63 4.58 20.66
CA LEU A 74 -1.71 3.30 19.96
C LEU A 74 -3.16 2.93 19.64
N GLN A 75 -3.47 2.75 18.36
CA GLN A 75 -4.66 2.07 17.88
C GLN A 75 -4.29 0.61 17.59
N LYS A 76 -4.76 -0.32 18.41
CA LYS A 76 -4.47 -1.74 18.25
C LYS A 76 -5.12 -2.28 16.97
N VAL A 77 -4.32 -2.89 16.11
CA VAL A 77 -4.82 -3.57 14.90
C VAL A 77 -4.92 -5.07 15.19
N PRO A 78 -6.10 -5.69 15.07
CA PRO A 78 -6.29 -7.09 15.37
C PRO A 78 -5.71 -7.96 14.25
N LEU A 79 -4.43 -8.31 14.36
CA LEU A 79 -3.73 -9.14 13.39
C LEU A 79 -3.34 -10.49 13.97
N LYS A 80 -3.30 -11.48 13.09
CA LYS A 80 -2.71 -12.79 13.33
C LYS A 80 -1.48 -12.98 12.46
N LEU A 81 -0.46 -13.59 13.01
CA LEU A 81 0.69 -14.06 12.25
C LEU A 81 0.40 -15.46 11.76
N VAL A 82 0.48 -15.67 10.46
CA VAL A 82 0.35 -16.99 9.83
C VAL A 82 1.72 -17.38 9.30
N GLU A 83 2.29 -18.43 9.88
CA GLU A 83 3.64 -18.89 9.58
C GLU A 83 3.56 -20.32 9.01
N PRO A 84 3.96 -20.54 7.74
CA PRO A 84 3.94 -21.85 7.12
C PRO A 84 5.05 -22.76 7.70
N ASP A 85 4.73 -24.05 7.89
CA ASP A 85 5.73 -25.09 8.15
C ASP A 85 6.29 -25.60 6.82
N ALA A 86 7.43 -25.06 6.40
CA ALA A 86 8.03 -25.35 5.10
C ALA A 86 8.25 -26.86 4.80
N ALA A 87 8.34 -27.71 5.83
CA ALA A 87 8.50 -29.16 5.67
C ALA A 87 7.16 -29.87 5.40
N ARG A 88 6.04 -29.19 5.59
CA ARG A 88 4.69 -29.76 5.51
C ARG A 88 3.79 -29.09 4.47
N GLU A 89 4.40 -28.33 3.57
CA GLU A 89 3.72 -27.64 2.48
C GLU A 89 3.67 -28.53 1.24
N HIS A 90 2.56 -29.23 1.01
CA HIS A 90 2.33 -30.11 -0.12
C HIS A 90 1.22 -29.59 -1.01
N LEU A 91 1.52 -29.45 -2.29
CA LEU A 91 0.57 -29.04 -3.34
C LEU A 91 0.78 -29.90 -4.57
N SER A 92 -0.28 -30.55 -5.05
CA SER A 92 -0.22 -31.33 -6.28
C SER A 92 -1.48 -31.15 -7.13
N PHE A 93 -1.35 -31.44 -8.42
CA PHE A 93 -2.47 -31.46 -9.36
C PHE A 93 -2.54 -32.83 -10.03
N SER A 94 -3.70 -33.47 -9.99
CA SER A 94 -3.95 -34.75 -10.62
C SER A 94 -5.02 -34.62 -11.72
N SER A 95 -4.73 -35.17 -12.90
CA SER A 95 -5.62 -35.17 -14.06
C SER A 95 -5.47 -36.48 -14.85
N ALA A 96 -6.31 -36.68 -15.87
CA ALA A 96 -6.15 -37.78 -16.80
C ALA A 96 -4.79 -37.79 -17.54
N GLY A 97 -4.14 -36.63 -17.63
CA GLY A 97 -2.80 -36.48 -18.23
C GLY A 97 -1.64 -36.81 -17.28
N GLY A 98 -1.93 -37.16 -16.01
CA GLY A 98 -0.92 -37.49 -14.99
C GLY A 98 -0.96 -36.58 -13.78
N ASN A 99 0.01 -36.81 -12.89
CA ASN A 99 0.17 -36.04 -11.66
C ASN A 99 1.31 -35.04 -11.76
N VAL A 100 1.09 -33.84 -11.23
CA VAL A 100 2.08 -32.77 -11.11
C VAL A 100 2.29 -32.47 -9.64
N GLU A 101 3.48 -32.76 -9.12
CA GLU A 101 3.90 -32.33 -7.79
C GLU A 101 4.55 -30.96 -7.88
N LEU A 102 4.16 -30.05 -6.98
CA LEU A 102 4.72 -28.69 -6.88
C LEU A 102 5.58 -28.59 -5.62
N LYS A 103 6.79 -28.05 -5.77
CA LYS A 103 7.74 -27.91 -4.67
C LYS A 103 7.61 -26.53 -4.01
N TYR A 104 7.39 -26.54 -2.70
CA TYR A 104 7.32 -25.30 -1.91
C TYR A 104 8.59 -24.46 -2.07
N LEU A 105 8.46 -23.13 -2.13
CA LEU A 105 9.51 -22.13 -2.40
C LEU A 105 10.18 -22.20 -3.78
N VAL A 106 9.99 -23.27 -4.52
CA VAL A 106 10.52 -23.44 -5.89
C VAL A 106 9.43 -23.18 -6.90
N ASP A 107 8.33 -23.92 -6.81
CA ASP A 107 7.20 -23.88 -7.73
C ASP A 107 6.04 -23.06 -7.20
N PHE A 108 5.87 -22.99 -5.87
CA PHE A 108 4.76 -22.27 -5.25
C PHE A 108 5.10 -21.72 -3.88
N ILE A 109 4.27 -20.77 -3.45
CA ILE A 109 4.05 -20.38 -2.05
C ILE A 109 2.56 -20.41 -1.76
N GLY A 110 2.19 -20.60 -0.47
CA GLY A 110 0.79 -20.64 -0.06
C GLY A 110 0.59 -20.16 1.37
N THR A 111 -0.62 -19.69 1.65
CA THR A 111 -1.08 -19.28 2.98
C THR A 111 -2.57 -19.60 3.12
N THR A 112 -3.10 -19.46 4.32
CA THR A 112 -4.54 -19.59 4.59
C THR A 112 -5.12 -18.27 5.08
N HIS A 113 -6.19 -17.78 4.45
CA HIS A 113 -6.94 -16.61 4.93
C HIS A 113 -7.97 -16.97 6.01
N GLN A 114 -8.32 -18.25 6.14
CA GLN A 114 -9.15 -18.73 7.26
C GLN A 114 -8.38 -18.85 8.57
N GLN A 115 -7.04 -18.71 8.52
CA GLN A 115 -6.16 -18.70 9.70
C GLN A 115 -6.31 -19.96 10.56
N GLN A 116 -6.51 -21.10 9.92
CA GLN A 116 -6.53 -22.38 10.57
C GLN A 116 -5.12 -23.00 10.63
N PRO A 117 -4.82 -23.84 11.63
CA PRO A 117 -3.50 -24.43 11.78
C PRO A 117 -3.16 -25.47 10.72
N SER A 118 -4.14 -25.92 9.94
CA SER A 118 -3.92 -26.86 8.85
C SER A 118 -4.90 -26.64 7.71
N VAL A 119 -4.43 -26.91 6.51
CA VAL A 119 -5.21 -26.98 5.26
C VAL A 119 -5.07 -28.42 4.75
N ASP A 120 -6.19 -29.09 4.55
CA ASP A 120 -6.21 -30.44 3.98
C ASP A 120 -7.49 -30.63 3.14
N PHE A 121 -7.35 -30.56 1.82
CA PHE A 121 -8.48 -30.77 0.91
C PHE A 121 -8.02 -31.27 -0.46
N GLU A 122 -8.96 -31.86 -1.21
CA GLU A 122 -8.87 -32.13 -2.64
C GLU A 122 -10.08 -31.52 -3.34
N ALA A 123 -9.86 -30.67 -4.34
CA ALA A 123 -10.92 -29.95 -5.04
C ALA A 123 -10.63 -29.82 -6.54
N GLU A 124 -11.70 -29.77 -7.36
CA GLU A 124 -11.59 -29.48 -8.79
C GLU A 124 -10.92 -28.14 -9.04
N ALA A 125 -10.14 -28.05 -10.13
CA ALA A 125 -9.47 -26.82 -10.53
C ALA A 125 -10.12 -26.22 -11.77
N VAL A 126 -10.25 -24.88 -11.77
CA VAL A 126 -10.86 -24.10 -12.86
C VAL A 126 -9.95 -22.94 -13.23
N PHE A 127 -9.60 -22.81 -14.50
CA PHE A 127 -8.92 -21.62 -15.02
C PHE A 127 -9.94 -20.52 -15.29
N VAL A 128 -9.78 -19.37 -14.62
CA VAL A 128 -10.69 -18.22 -14.66
C VAL A 128 -10.02 -16.95 -15.21
N GLY A 129 -9.04 -17.09 -16.10
CA GLY A 129 -8.39 -15.95 -16.76
C GLY A 129 -7.76 -14.98 -15.77
N HIS A 130 -8.23 -13.74 -15.73
CA HIS A 130 -7.84 -12.74 -14.73
C HIS A 130 -8.66 -12.80 -13.44
N GLY A 131 -9.73 -13.58 -13.38
CA GLY A 131 -10.61 -13.67 -12.21
C GLY A 131 -11.32 -12.35 -11.88
N ILE A 132 -11.76 -11.61 -12.87
CA ILE A 132 -12.39 -10.28 -12.73
C ILE A 132 -13.91 -10.36 -12.91
N ARG A 133 -14.64 -9.65 -12.03
CA ARG A 133 -16.03 -9.25 -12.23
C ARG A 133 -16.14 -7.74 -12.18
N ALA A 134 -16.32 -7.12 -13.34
CA ALA A 134 -16.42 -5.68 -13.53
C ALA A 134 -17.61 -5.37 -14.43
N PRO A 135 -18.84 -5.37 -13.88
CA PRO A 135 -20.07 -5.22 -14.66
C PRO A 135 -20.15 -3.88 -15.41
N GLU A 136 -19.51 -2.82 -14.89
CA GLU A 136 -19.41 -1.50 -15.53
C GLU A 136 -18.62 -1.55 -16.85
N PHE A 137 -17.69 -2.50 -16.99
CA PHE A 137 -16.95 -2.76 -18.24
C PHE A 137 -17.57 -3.89 -19.07
N GLY A 138 -18.68 -4.50 -18.59
CA GLY A 138 -19.28 -5.68 -19.20
C GLY A 138 -18.36 -6.90 -19.16
N TRP A 139 -17.55 -7.03 -18.09
CA TRP A 139 -16.56 -8.09 -17.91
C TRP A 139 -16.92 -9.02 -16.75
N ASP A 140 -16.90 -10.33 -16.99
CA ASP A 140 -17.15 -11.35 -15.97
C ASP A 140 -16.45 -12.67 -16.34
N ASP A 141 -15.29 -12.90 -15.74
CA ASP A 141 -14.48 -14.11 -15.94
C ASP A 141 -15.08 -15.36 -15.29
N TYR A 142 -16.04 -15.19 -14.39
CA TYR A 142 -16.75 -16.28 -13.72
C TYR A 142 -18.06 -16.65 -14.40
N LYS A 143 -18.41 -15.96 -15.51
CA LYS A 143 -19.67 -16.18 -16.19
C LYS A 143 -19.83 -17.63 -16.68
N GLY A 144 -20.91 -18.26 -16.24
CA GLY A 144 -21.28 -19.61 -16.69
C GLY A 144 -20.52 -20.76 -16.01
N VAL A 145 -19.70 -20.47 -14.99
CA VAL A 145 -19.01 -21.50 -14.21
C VAL A 145 -19.34 -21.36 -12.71
N ASP A 146 -19.58 -22.46 -12.04
CA ASP A 146 -19.67 -22.52 -10.60
C ASP A 146 -18.29 -22.92 -10.04
N VAL A 147 -17.69 -22.03 -9.25
CA VAL A 147 -16.39 -22.22 -8.60
C VAL A 147 -16.50 -22.49 -7.10
N LYS A 148 -17.71 -22.58 -6.57
CA LYS A 148 -17.94 -22.86 -5.16
C LYS A 148 -17.29 -24.16 -4.75
N GLY A 149 -16.41 -24.10 -3.72
CA GLY A 149 -15.64 -25.25 -3.23
C GLY A 149 -14.56 -25.76 -4.18
N LYS A 150 -14.23 -25.02 -5.24
CA LYS A 150 -13.17 -25.36 -6.20
C LYS A 150 -11.94 -24.47 -6.00
N VAL A 151 -10.83 -24.85 -6.61
CA VAL A 151 -9.61 -24.02 -6.70
C VAL A 151 -9.64 -23.28 -8.02
N VAL A 152 -9.57 -21.96 -7.97
CA VAL A 152 -9.40 -21.15 -9.18
C VAL A 152 -7.93 -20.94 -9.48
N VAL A 153 -7.56 -21.04 -10.76
CA VAL A 153 -6.23 -20.75 -11.30
C VAL A 153 -6.36 -19.54 -12.19
N LEU A 154 -5.52 -18.53 -12.00
CA LEU A 154 -5.71 -17.23 -12.64
C LEU A 154 -4.40 -16.43 -12.76
N PHE A 155 -4.44 -15.33 -13.52
CA PHE A 155 -3.36 -14.35 -13.62
C PHE A 155 -3.65 -13.08 -12.81
N THR A 156 -2.59 -12.37 -12.40
CA THR A 156 -2.68 -10.95 -12.05
C THR A 156 -2.85 -10.10 -13.32
N GLY A 157 -2.97 -8.80 -13.14
CA GLY A 157 -3.24 -7.88 -14.23
C GLY A 157 -4.72 -7.91 -14.65
N GLU A 158 -5.00 -7.25 -15.72
CA GLU A 158 -6.34 -7.06 -16.30
C GLU A 158 -6.23 -6.94 -17.81
N PRO A 159 -7.32 -7.03 -18.56
CA PRO A 159 -7.29 -6.94 -20.02
C PRO A 159 -6.66 -5.62 -20.48
N PRO A 160 -5.58 -5.66 -21.30
CA PRO A 160 -4.89 -4.46 -21.76
C PRO A 160 -5.80 -3.63 -22.69
N SER A 161 -5.73 -2.30 -22.59
CA SER A 161 -6.51 -1.39 -23.42
C SER A 161 -5.77 -0.09 -23.64
N ASP A 162 -6.01 0.56 -24.80
CA ASP A 162 -5.65 1.95 -25.05
C ASP A 162 -6.84 2.90 -24.78
N ASP A 163 -8.05 2.37 -24.59
CA ASP A 163 -9.25 3.16 -24.27
C ASP A 163 -9.32 3.47 -22.77
N PRO A 164 -9.15 4.73 -22.35
CA PRO A 164 -9.19 5.11 -20.93
C PRO A 164 -10.55 4.84 -20.26
N LYS A 165 -11.60 4.55 -21.03
CA LYS A 165 -12.93 4.17 -20.51
C LYS A 165 -13.08 2.68 -20.26
N PHE A 166 -12.07 1.87 -20.56
CA PHE A 166 -12.08 0.43 -20.35
C PHE A 166 -10.85 0.05 -19.53
N PHE A 167 -11.04 -0.34 -18.27
CA PHE A 167 -10.01 -0.61 -17.28
C PHE A 167 -8.94 0.51 -17.21
N ALA A 168 -9.38 1.79 -17.23
CA ALA A 168 -8.52 2.97 -17.23
C ALA A 168 -7.43 2.99 -18.34
N GLY A 169 -7.61 2.23 -19.43
CA GLY A 169 -6.67 2.17 -20.54
C GLY A 169 -5.36 1.48 -20.16
N LYS A 170 -4.25 2.19 -20.30
CA LYS A 170 -2.91 1.66 -19.95
C LYS A 170 -2.62 1.68 -18.45
N ALA A 171 -3.37 2.45 -17.65
CA ALA A 171 -3.21 2.45 -16.20
C ALA A 171 -3.87 1.22 -15.60
N LEU A 172 -3.20 0.56 -14.67
CA LEU A 172 -3.77 -0.58 -13.96
C LEU A 172 -4.84 -0.10 -12.98
N THR A 173 -6.01 -0.76 -13.00
CA THR A 173 -7.06 -0.56 -11.99
C THR A 173 -6.88 -1.50 -10.79
N TYR A 174 -7.72 -1.35 -9.75
CA TYR A 174 -7.70 -2.29 -8.63
C TYR A 174 -8.00 -3.73 -9.05
N TYR A 175 -8.76 -3.94 -10.11
CA TYR A 175 -9.05 -5.27 -10.67
C TYR A 175 -7.78 -6.05 -11.03
N GLY A 176 -6.71 -5.37 -11.45
CA GLY A 176 -5.44 -5.98 -11.80
C GLY A 176 -4.59 -6.43 -10.61
N ARG A 177 -4.91 -5.98 -9.39
CA ARG A 177 -4.12 -6.28 -8.19
C ARG A 177 -4.35 -7.70 -7.68
N TRP A 178 -3.29 -8.34 -7.18
CA TRP A 178 -3.36 -9.69 -6.63
C TRP A 178 -4.32 -9.79 -5.42
N THR A 179 -4.42 -8.75 -4.62
CA THR A 179 -5.36 -8.66 -3.50
C THR A 179 -6.80 -8.81 -3.97
N TYR A 180 -7.19 -8.09 -5.04
CA TYR A 180 -8.51 -8.23 -5.65
C TYR A 180 -8.79 -9.67 -6.10
N LYS A 181 -7.79 -10.37 -6.65
CA LYS A 181 -7.95 -11.75 -7.13
C LYS A 181 -8.39 -12.70 -6.03
N TYR A 182 -7.76 -12.60 -4.87
CA TYR A 182 -8.13 -13.41 -3.71
C TYR A 182 -9.48 -12.99 -3.13
N GLU A 183 -9.74 -11.69 -3.03
CA GLU A 183 -11.03 -11.16 -2.56
C GLU A 183 -12.18 -11.66 -3.46
N GLU A 184 -12.04 -11.55 -4.78
CA GLU A 184 -13.11 -11.98 -5.69
C GLU A 184 -13.28 -13.49 -5.71
N ALA A 185 -12.21 -14.28 -5.72
CA ALA A 185 -12.29 -15.73 -5.63
C ALA A 185 -13.05 -16.18 -4.35
N ALA A 186 -12.76 -15.53 -3.21
CA ALA A 186 -13.47 -15.77 -1.97
C ALA A 186 -14.96 -15.39 -2.06
N ARG A 187 -15.29 -14.23 -2.64
CA ARG A 187 -16.69 -13.79 -2.88
C ARG A 187 -17.46 -14.77 -3.77
N GLN A 188 -16.78 -15.40 -4.73
CA GLN A 188 -17.38 -16.45 -5.59
C GLN A 188 -17.47 -17.82 -4.90
N GLY A 189 -16.99 -17.94 -3.66
CA GLY A 189 -17.07 -19.17 -2.86
C GLY A 189 -16.01 -20.22 -3.21
N ALA A 190 -14.94 -19.84 -3.90
CA ALA A 190 -13.81 -20.74 -4.13
C ALA A 190 -13.17 -21.16 -2.80
N ILE A 191 -12.71 -22.42 -2.69
CA ILE A 191 -11.97 -22.91 -1.53
C ILE A 191 -10.51 -22.46 -1.59
N GLY A 192 -9.97 -22.27 -2.81
CA GLY A 192 -8.60 -21.81 -3.01
C GLY A 192 -8.43 -21.01 -4.29
N ALA A 193 -7.36 -20.23 -4.33
CA ALA A 193 -6.93 -19.51 -5.52
C ALA A 193 -5.41 -19.62 -5.70
N LEU A 194 -4.97 -19.95 -6.90
CA LEU A 194 -3.58 -20.05 -7.31
C LEU A 194 -3.29 -19.03 -8.42
N ILE A 195 -2.50 -18.01 -8.11
CA ILE A 195 -2.10 -16.99 -9.07
C ILE A 195 -0.87 -17.48 -9.83
N ILE A 196 -0.95 -17.58 -11.15
CA ILE A 196 0.20 -17.84 -12.02
C ILE A 196 1.01 -16.53 -12.11
N HIS A 197 2.23 -16.55 -11.58
CA HIS A 197 3.12 -15.41 -11.65
C HIS A 197 3.74 -15.29 -13.04
N THR A 198 3.61 -14.10 -13.62
CA THR A 198 4.45 -13.63 -14.72
C THR A 198 4.98 -12.24 -14.40
N THR A 199 6.23 -11.95 -14.75
CA THR A 199 6.81 -10.62 -14.49
C THR A 199 6.01 -9.50 -15.18
N PRO A 200 5.52 -9.65 -16.42
CA PRO A 200 4.72 -8.61 -17.06
C PRO A 200 3.42 -8.30 -16.32
N THR A 201 2.68 -9.31 -15.83
CA THR A 201 1.38 -9.07 -15.18
C THR A 201 1.51 -8.63 -13.72
N ALA A 202 2.57 -9.07 -13.03
CA ALA A 202 2.84 -8.70 -11.64
C ALA A 202 3.63 -7.40 -11.49
N SER A 203 4.41 -7.02 -12.53
CA SER A 203 5.36 -5.88 -12.57
C SER A 203 6.59 -6.03 -11.64
N TYR A 204 6.81 -7.22 -11.08
CA TYR A 204 8.00 -7.60 -10.29
C TYR A 204 8.34 -9.08 -10.50
N GLY A 205 9.57 -9.45 -10.17
CA GLY A 205 10.03 -10.84 -10.34
C GLY A 205 9.55 -11.76 -9.22
N TRP A 206 9.69 -13.08 -9.45
CA TRP A 206 9.31 -14.14 -8.50
C TRP A 206 9.94 -13.98 -7.11
N GLN A 207 11.14 -13.40 -7.01
CA GLN A 207 11.83 -13.19 -5.73
C GLN A 207 11.00 -12.33 -4.75
N VAL A 208 10.22 -11.37 -5.25
CA VAL A 208 9.31 -10.54 -4.42
C VAL A 208 8.18 -11.39 -3.87
N VAL A 209 7.56 -12.21 -4.74
CA VAL A 209 6.49 -13.14 -4.33
C VAL A 209 7.02 -14.17 -3.32
N ARG A 210 8.19 -14.76 -3.61
CA ARG A 210 8.83 -15.72 -2.70
C ARG A 210 9.14 -15.12 -1.33
N GLY A 211 9.44 -13.82 -1.25
CA GLY A 211 9.62 -13.11 0.01
C GLY A 211 8.38 -13.14 0.91
N GLN A 212 7.19 -13.35 0.36
CA GLN A 212 5.94 -13.50 1.12
C GLN A 212 5.79 -14.88 1.80
N SER A 213 6.72 -15.80 1.60
CA SER A 213 6.76 -17.09 2.34
C SER A 213 7.23 -16.98 3.79
N ARG A 214 7.63 -15.77 4.21
CA ARG A 214 7.90 -15.47 5.63
C ARG A 214 6.61 -15.50 6.46
N PRO A 215 6.69 -15.51 7.80
CA PRO A 215 5.53 -15.27 8.64
C PRO A 215 4.81 -13.97 8.25
N MET A 216 3.55 -14.08 7.83
CA MET A 216 2.79 -12.94 7.30
C MET A 216 1.68 -12.52 8.27
N PRO A 217 1.66 -11.25 8.70
CA PRO A 217 0.48 -10.66 9.33
C PRO A 217 -0.73 -10.71 8.40
N GLN A 218 -1.89 -11.01 8.98
CA GLN A 218 -3.19 -10.98 8.32
C GLN A 218 -4.20 -10.39 9.28
N VAL A 219 -5.18 -9.64 8.78
CA VAL A 219 -6.32 -9.20 9.61
C VAL A 219 -7.00 -10.43 10.20
N ALA A 220 -7.32 -10.40 11.49
CA ALA A 220 -7.99 -11.49 12.16
C ALA A 220 -9.31 -11.83 11.41
N HIS A 221 -9.42 -13.08 10.97
CA HIS A 221 -10.58 -13.52 10.21
C HIS A 221 -11.87 -13.42 11.04
N ILE A 222 -12.88 -12.78 10.47
CA ILE A 222 -14.22 -12.71 11.06
C ILE A 222 -14.99 -13.94 10.59
N PRO A 223 -15.49 -14.78 11.50
CA PRO A 223 -16.31 -15.95 11.13
C PRO A 223 -17.44 -15.57 10.18
N ASP A 224 -17.76 -16.46 9.26
CA ASP A 224 -18.80 -16.31 8.23
C ASP A 224 -18.55 -15.22 7.16
N THR A 225 -17.37 -14.59 7.15
CA THR A 225 -16.96 -13.75 6.02
C THR A 225 -16.23 -14.57 4.94
N PRO A 226 -16.34 -14.19 3.65
CA PRO A 226 -15.62 -14.87 2.59
C PRO A 226 -14.10 -14.88 2.81
N ALA A 227 -13.50 -16.06 2.90
CA ALA A 227 -12.05 -16.23 3.06
C ALA A 227 -11.60 -17.53 2.38
N LEU A 228 -10.44 -17.50 1.74
CA LEU A 228 -9.87 -18.68 1.09
C LEU A 228 -9.20 -19.60 2.12
N THR A 229 -9.45 -20.91 1.98
CA THR A 229 -8.67 -21.94 2.69
C THR A 229 -7.23 -21.97 2.18
N LEU A 230 -7.03 -21.78 0.87
CA LEU A 230 -5.71 -21.67 0.22
C LEU A 230 -5.64 -20.41 -0.63
N ALA A 231 -4.74 -19.49 -0.30
CA ALA A 231 -4.30 -18.41 -1.17
C ALA A 231 -2.84 -18.65 -1.56
N GLY A 232 -2.55 -18.81 -2.83
CA GLY A 232 -1.22 -19.18 -3.27
C GLY A 232 -0.80 -18.58 -4.60
N TRP A 233 0.50 -18.55 -4.81
CA TRP A 233 1.13 -18.21 -6.07
C TRP A 233 1.89 -19.43 -6.60
N VAL A 234 1.89 -19.57 -7.92
CA VAL A 234 2.74 -20.55 -8.61
C VAL A 234 3.62 -19.84 -9.63
N THR A 235 4.82 -20.36 -9.86
CA THR A 235 5.70 -19.83 -10.93
C THR A 235 5.06 -20.00 -12.30
N SER A 236 5.58 -19.28 -13.30
CA SER A 236 5.16 -19.45 -14.70
C SER A 236 5.33 -20.90 -15.18
N GLU A 237 6.46 -21.53 -14.82
CA GLU A 237 6.75 -22.92 -15.16
C GLU A 237 5.78 -23.92 -14.49
N ALA A 238 5.43 -23.66 -13.22
CA ALA A 238 4.44 -24.47 -12.53
C ALA A 238 3.04 -24.24 -13.13
N GLY A 239 2.69 -23.00 -13.43
CA GLY A 239 1.45 -22.64 -14.13
C GLY A 239 1.33 -23.33 -15.50
N ALA A 240 2.41 -23.38 -16.27
CA ALA A 240 2.42 -24.11 -17.55
C ALA A 240 2.10 -25.61 -17.37
N ARG A 241 2.62 -26.25 -16.30
CA ARG A 241 2.29 -27.67 -15.99
C ARG A 241 0.81 -27.86 -15.64
N LEU A 242 0.18 -26.90 -14.97
CA LEU A 242 -1.26 -26.94 -14.69
C LEU A 242 -2.10 -26.74 -15.96
N LEU A 243 -1.73 -25.74 -16.78
CA LEU A 243 -2.41 -25.38 -18.02
C LEU A 243 -2.26 -26.44 -19.12
N ALA A 244 -1.22 -27.27 -19.07
CA ALA A 244 -1.02 -28.39 -19.99
C ALA A 244 -2.23 -29.33 -20.06
N ALA A 245 -3.02 -29.44 -18.99
CA ALA A 245 -4.28 -30.18 -18.97
C ALA A 245 -5.33 -29.63 -19.96
N LEU A 246 -5.21 -28.36 -20.33
CA LEU A 246 -6.02 -27.67 -21.36
C LEU A 246 -5.33 -27.58 -22.72
N HIS A 247 -4.16 -28.19 -22.88
CA HIS A 247 -3.28 -28.01 -24.05
C HIS A 247 -2.89 -26.54 -24.31
N LEU A 248 -2.68 -25.75 -23.23
CA LEU A 248 -2.28 -24.36 -23.28
C LEU A 248 -0.91 -24.19 -22.64
N ASP A 249 -0.08 -23.32 -23.19
CA ASP A 249 1.01 -22.67 -22.50
C ASP A 249 0.55 -21.38 -21.80
N VAL A 250 1.45 -20.75 -21.04
CA VAL A 250 1.12 -19.55 -20.25
C VAL A 250 0.76 -18.37 -21.14
N ASP A 251 1.50 -18.16 -22.24
CA ASP A 251 1.28 -17.02 -23.14
C ASP A 251 -0.06 -17.15 -23.86
N THR A 252 -0.36 -18.33 -24.40
CA THR A 252 -1.66 -18.60 -25.05
C THR A 252 -2.83 -18.49 -24.08
N ALA A 253 -2.65 -18.93 -22.83
CA ALA A 253 -3.67 -18.79 -21.79
C ALA A 253 -3.90 -17.32 -21.40
N LEU A 254 -2.83 -16.53 -21.28
CA LEU A 254 -2.90 -15.10 -20.99
C LEU A 254 -3.55 -14.33 -22.16
N ASP A 255 -3.16 -14.64 -23.40
CA ASP A 255 -3.78 -14.06 -24.59
C ASP A 255 -5.28 -14.36 -24.69
N ALA A 256 -5.69 -15.54 -24.25
CA ALA A 256 -7.11 -15.89 -24.16
C ALA A 256 -7.82 -15.10 -23.06
N ALA A 257 -7.21 -14.96 -21.89
CA ALA A 257 -7.73 -14.19 -20.75
C ALA A 257 -7.90 -12.70 -21.07
N ASN A 258 -7.07 -12.14 -21.94
CA ASN A 258 -7.11 -10.75 -22.37
C ASN A 258 -8.27 -10.42 -23.33
N LYS A 259 -8.99 -11.42 -23.84
CA LYS A 259 -10.02 -11.20 -24.87
C LYS A 259 -11.41 -11.05 -24.28
N ARG A 260 -12.18 -10.09 -24.81
CA ARG A 260 -13.60 -10.00 -24.50
C ARG A 260 -14.31 -11.32 -24.85
N GLY A 261 -15.16 -11.78 -23.94
CA GLY A 261 -15.87 -13.04 -24.11
C GLY A 261 -15.05 -14.27 -23.70
N PHE A 262 -13.93 -14.07 -22.97
CA PHE A 262 -13.25 -15.18 -22.30
C PHE A 262 -14.28 -16.02 -21.51
N GLN A 263 -14.09 -17.32 -21.52
CA GLN A 263 -14.90 -18.26 -20.73
C GLN A 263 -14.00 -19.11 -19.86
N ALA A 264 -14.33 -19.17 -18.57
CA ALA A 264 -13.66 -20.04 -17.62
C ALA A 264 -13.70 -21.50 -18.08
N ARG A 265 -12.60 -22.24 -17.82
CA ARG A 265 -12.42 -23.63 -18.28
C ARG A 265 -12.03 -24.52 -17.12
N PRO A 266 -12.82 -25.58 -16.78
CA PRO A 266 -12.36 -26.62 -15.88
C PRO A 266 -11.05 -27.23 -16.38
N LEU A 267 -10.05 -27.37 -15.48
CA LEU A 267 -8.77 -27.99 -15.83
C LEU A 267 -8.86 -29.52 -16.04
N GLY A 268 -10.02 -30.12 -15.76
CA GLY A 268 -10.20 -31.57 -15.88
C GLY A 268 -9.39 -32.39 -14.87
N GLY A 269 -9.05 -31.79 -13.75
CA GLY A 269 -8.30 -32.38 -12.68
C GLY A 269 -8.56 -31.73 -11.34
N LYS A 270 -7.88 -32.23 -10.30
CA LYS A 270 -8.03 -31.78 -8.93
C LYS A 270 -6.70 -31.29 -8.35
N ILE A 271 -6.79 -30.25 -7.55
CA ILE A 271 -5.72 -29.80 -6.66
C ILE A 271 -5.88 -30.52 -5.32
N ARG A 272 -4.80 -31.14 -4.86
CA ARG A 272 -4.63 -31.63 -3.48
C ARG A 272 -3.71 -30.65 -2.76
N ALA A 273 -4.18 -30.07 -1.67
CA ALA A 273 -3.39 -29.24 -0.77
C ALA A 273 -3.36 -29.87 0.62
N SER A 274 -2.17 -29.99 1.20
CA SER A 274 -1.95 -30.44 2.57
C SER A 274 -0.84 -29.59 3.17
N MET A 275 -1.18 -28.68 4.09
CA MET A 275 -0.28 -27.64 4.61
C MET A 275 -0.51 -27.46 6.10
N GLU A 276 0.54 -27.12 6.83
CA GLU A 276 0.46 -26.80 8.26
C GLU A 276 0.98 -25.40 8.53
N PHE A 277 0.31 -24.71 9.45
CA PHE A 277 0.63 -23.33 9.81
C PHE A 277 0.69 -23.17 11.33
N ARG A 278 1.64 -22.37 11.79
CA ARG A 278 1.55 -21.80 13.14
C ARG A 278 0.79 -20.48 13.04
N VAL A 279 -0.35 -20.40 13.74
CA VAL A 279 -1.18 -19.20 13.80
C VAL A 279 -1.15 -18.63 15.21
N SER A 280 -0.79 -17.38 15.35
CA SER A 280 -0.70 -16.70 16.64
C SER A 280 -1.22 -15.27 16.55
N ASP A 281 -1.75 -14.75 17.66
CA ASP A 281 -2.05 -13.31 17.78
C ASP A 281 -0.75 -12.52 17.86
N ILE A 282 -0.72 -11.36 17.20
CA ILE A 282 0.40 -10.43 17.31
C ILE A 282 -0.06 -9.11 17.94
N ASN A 283 0.83 -8.54 18.75
CA ASN A 283 0.61 -7.24 19.35
C ASN A 283 1.24 -6.17 18.46
N THR A 284 0.42 -5.45 17.71
CA THR A 284 0.85 -4.37 16.84
C THR A 284 -0.26 -3.34 16.71
N GLY A 285 0.08 -2.14 16.22
CA GLY A 285 -0.91 -1.09 16.03
C GLY A 285 -0.39 0.12 15.27
N ASN A 286 -1.32 0.97 14.90
CA ASN A 286 -1.05 2.28 14.34
C ASN A 286 -0.72 3.24 15.49
N VAL A 287 0.27 4.12 15.30
CA VAL A 287 0.61 5.17 16.26
C VAL A 287 0.00 6.48 15.76
N ILE A 288 -0.97 7.02 16.51
CA ILE A 288 -1.78 8.16 16.06
C ILE A 288 -1.69 9.30 17.06
N GLY A 289 -1.20 10.44 16.60
CA GLY A 289 -1.20 11.70 17.32
C GLY A 289 -2.06 12.75 16.63
N MET A 290 -2.65 13.67 17.39
CA MET A 290 -3.48 14.74 16.82
C MET A 290 -3.11 16.11 17.35
N VAL A 291 -3.32 17.12 16.50
CA VAL A 291 -3.28 18.54 16.86
C VAL A 291 -4.66 19.13 16.60
N PRO A 292 -5.36 19.68 17.62
CA PRO A 292 -6.68 20.25 17.43
C PRO A 292 -6.67 21.47 16.51
N GLY A 293 -7.69 21.58 15.68
CA GLY A 293 -7.96 22.77 14.86
C GLY A 293 -8.39 23.97 15.70
N SER A 294 -8.26 25.15 15.12
CA SER A 294 -8.60 26.43 15.79
C SER A 294 -10.03 26.90 15.58
N ASP A 295 -10.71 26.45 14.52
CA ASP A 295 -12.07 26.89 14.21
C ASP A 295 -13.11 26.08 14.99
N PRO A 296 -14.03 26.73 15.75
CA PRO A 296 -15.02 26.01 16.53
C PRO A 296 -15.97 25.10 15.74
N LYS A 297 -16.17 25.37 14.44
CA LYS A 297 -17.06 24.60 13.57
C LYS A 297 -16.30 23.50 12.81
N LEU A 298 -15.04 23.76 12.41
CA LEU A 298 -14.26 22.87 11.56
C LEU A 298 -13.25 22.00 12.33
N LYS A 299 -12.99 22.26 13.61
CA LYS A 299 -12.05 21.47 14.43
C LYS A 299 -12.39 20.00 14.57
N ASP A 300 -13.63 19.61 14.32
CA ASP A 300 -14.09 18.22 14.33
C ASP A 300 -13.95 17.55 12.95
N GLU A 301 -13.47 18.29 11.94
CA GLU A 301 -13.02 17.79 10.64
C GLU A 301 -11.50 17.65 10.65
N ALA A 302 -10.96 16.78 9.78
CA ALA A 302 -9.56 16.39 9.85
C ALA A 302 -8.85 16.34 8.51
N VAL A 303 -7.54 16.65 8.53
CA VAL A 303 -6.57 16.19 7.54
C VAL A 303 -5.74 15.09 8.18
N ILE A 304 -5.50 13.99 7.49
CA ILE A 304 -4.73 12.84 7.99
C ILE A 304 -3.45 12.69 7.17
N PHE A 305 -2.31 12.61 7.86
CA PHE A 305 -1.01 12.30 7.28
C PHE A 305 -0.64 10.87 7.65
N THR A 306 -0.20 10.08 6.68
CA THR A 306 0.21 8.69 6.89
C THR A 306 1.61 8.41 6.40
N ALA A 307 2.30 7.50 7.08
CA ALA A 307 3.49 6.79 6.64
C ALA A 307 3.50 5.45 7.38
N HIS A 308 3.95 4.37 6.75
CA HIS A 308 4.10 3.13 7.51
C HIS A 308 5.42 3.08 8.27
N TRP A 309 5.37 2.48 9.47
CA TRP A 309 6.55 2.35 10.33
C TRP A 309 7.17 0.96 10.25
N ASP A 310 6.43 -0.05 9.80
CA ASP A 310 6.90 -1.42 9.71
C ASP A 310 7.81 -1.65 8.50
N HIS A 311 8.55 -2.75 8.56
CA HIS A 311 9.22 -3.33 7.40
C HIS A 311 9.27 -4.86 7.58
N LEU A 312 10.11 -5.55 6.81
CA LEU A 312 10.04 -7.00 6.67
C LEU A 312 10.56 -7.80 7.88
N GLY A 313 11.23 -7.15 8.83
CA GLY A 313 11.76 -7.83 10.01
C GLY A 313 13.02 -8.64 9.70
N ILE A 314 13.19 -9.76 10.42
CA ILE A 314 14.26 -10.73 10.16
C ILE A 314 13.75 -11.73 9.12
N GLY A 315 14.50 -11.91 8.05
CA GLY A 315 14.14 -12.77 6.94
C GLY A 315 15.22 -13.74 6.51
N VAL A 316 15.11 -14.25 5.29
CA VAL A 316 16.13 -15.14 4.69
C VAL A 316 17.41 -14.35 4.48
N PRO A 317 18.58 -14.82 4.98
CA PRO A 317 19.83 -14.09 4.83
C PRO A 317 20.23 -13.89 3.36
N VAL A 318 20.66 -12.67 3.04
CA VAL A 318 21.26 -12.31 1.75
C VAL A 318 22.70 -11.88 2.02
N ASN A 319 23.68 -12.57 1.45
CA ASN A 319 25.11 -12.35 1.71
C ASN A 319 25.51 -12.40 3.20
N GLY A 320 24.77 -13.17 4.01
CA GLY A 320 24.99 -13.32 5.44
C GLY A 320 24.23 -12.35 6.34
N ASP A 321 23.52 -11.37 5.77
CA ASP A 321 22.67 -10.43 6.49
C ASP A 321 21.20 -10.87 6.38
N ALA A 322 20.51 -10.94 7.54
CA ALA A 322 19.12 -11.36 7.68
C ALA A 322 18.18 -10.23 8.12
N ILE A 323 18.72 -9.05 8.45
CA ILE A 323 17.93 -7.91 8.94
C ILE A 323 17.52 -7.05 7.73
N TYR A 324 16.22 -6.94 7.51
CA TYR A 324 15.66 -6.08 6.47
C TYR A 324 15.38 -4.72 7.10
N ASN A 325 16.39 -3.83 7.07
CA ASN A 325 16.37 -2.58 7.82
C ASN A 325 15.31 -1.59 7.33
N GLY A 326 14.99 -1.57 6.02
CA GLY A 326 13.98 -0.69 5.46
C GLY A 326 14.29 0.79 5.74
N ALA A 327 15.49 1.21 5.40
CA ALA A 327 15.91 2.58 5.65
C ALA A 327 15.18 3.56 4.72
N LEU A 328 15.14 3.23 3.43
CA LEU A 328 14.37 3.97 2.44
C LEU A 328 12.88 3.65 2.60
N ASP A 329 12.56 2.38 2.74
CA ASP A 329 11.22 1.79 2.84
C ASP A 329 10.92 1.29 4.27
N ASN A 330 10.25 2.04 5.14
CA ASN A 330 9.85 3.44 5.04
C ASN A 330 10.23 4.20 6.32
N ALA A 331 11.50 4.02 6.80
CA ALA A 331 12.00 4.84 7.89
C ALA A 331 12.02 6.33 7.48
N THR A 332 12.22 6.63 6.18
CA THR A 332 12.22 8.00 5.64
C THR A 332 10.87 8.68 5.79
N GLY A 333 9.78 8.06 5.35
CA GLY A 333 8.43 8.64 5.48
C GLY A 333 8.00 8.78 6.93
N SER A 334 8.27 7.77 7.77
CA SER A 334 8.00 7.82 9.22
C SER A 334 8.78 8.96 9.91
N ALA A 335 10.03 9.17 9.56
CA ALA A 335 10.84 10.28 10.07
C ALA A 335 10.33 11.66 9.63
N MET A 336 9.92 11.78 8.36
CA MET A 336 9.28 13.00 7.84
C MET A 336 7.97 13.27 8.57
N LEU A 337 7.15 12.23 8.81
CA LEU A 337 5.88 12.34 9.54
C LEU A 337 6.09 12.91 10.95
N ILE A 338 7.11 12.45 11.68
CA ILE A 338 7.48 12.97 13.02
C ILE A 338 7.80 14.46 12.95
N GLU A 339 8.65 14.88 12.02
CA GLU A 339 9.06 16.29 11.91
C GLU A 339 7.92 17.19 11.39
N MET A 340 7.06 16.70 10.49
CA MET A 340 5.84 17.41 10.08
C MET A 340 4.87 17.58 11.26
N ALA A 341 4.69 16.56 12.09
CA ALA A 341 3.85 16.62 13.28
C ALA A 341 4.36 17.69 14.27
N ARG A 342 5.67 17.73 14.51
CA ARG A 342 6.32 18.75 15.34
C ARG A 342 6.12 20.15 14.77
N ALA A 343 6.34 20.33 13.47
CA ALA A 343 6.18 21.62 12.81
C ALA A 343 4.72 22.09 12.83
N TRP A 344 3.75 21.18 12.62
CA TRP A 344 2.33 21.49 12.71
C TRP A 344 1.94 21.88 14.14
N ALA A 345 2.38 21.15 15.15
CA ALA A 345 2.09 21.45 16.55
C ALA A 345 2.62 22.82 17.00
N SER A 346 3.69 23.31 16.36
CA SER A 346 4.27 24.63 16.65
C SER A 346 3.58 25.81 15.94
N GLN A 347 2.57 25.56 15.09
CA GLN A 347 1.88 26.62 14.35
C GLN A 347 1.08 27.55 15.27
N ASN A 348 1.12 28.86 14.97
CA ASN A 348 0.34 29.88 15.65
C ASN A 348 0.01 31.03 14.66
N PRO A 349 -1.29 31.26 14.30
CA PRO A 349 -2.43 30.45 14.69
C PRO A 349 -2.40 29.04 14.08
N LYS A 350 -3.09 28.11 14.73
CA LYS A 350 -3.31 26.75 14.19
C LYS A 350 -4.28 26.80 13.00
N PRO A 351 -4.19 25.87 12.04
CA PRO A 351 -5.17 25.72 10.97
C PRO A 351 -6.59 25.49 11.49
N LYS A 352 -7.60 25.71 10.65
CA LYS A 352 -9.02 25.60 11.03
C LYS A 352 -9.40 24.17 11.45
N ARG A 353 -9.03 23.16 10.64
CA ARG A 353 -9.28 21.74 10.90
C ARG A 353 -8.20 21.12 11.75
N SER A 354 -8.54 20.04 12.42
CA SER A 354 -7.59 19.20 13.14
C SER A 354 -6.67 18.45 12.18
N ALA A 355 -5.46 18.15 12.63
CA ALA A 355 -4.55 17.26 11.89
C ALA A 355 -4.27 16.00 12.69
N TYR A 356 -4.26 14.86 12.02
CA TYR A 356 -3.87 13.58 12.56
C TYR A 356 -2.63 13.10 11.84
N PHE A 357 -1.65 12.63 12.62
CA PHE A 357 -0.41 12.03 12.13
C PHE A 357 -0.43 10.58 12.54
N ALA A 358 -0.50 9.69 11.57
CA ALA A 358 -0.66 8.26 11.78
C ALA A 358 0.50 7.48 11.15
N ALA A 359 1.38 6.94 11.99
CA ALA A 359 2.34 5.95 11.57
C ALA A 359 1.66 4.59 11.60
N VAL A 360 1.41 3.98 10.44
CA VAL A 360 0.60 2.77 10.30
C VAL A 360 1.46 1.51 10.28
N THR A 361 0.85 0.38 10.69
CA THR A 361 1.50 -0.94 10.78
C THR A 361 1.13 -1.83 9.60
N ALA A 362 1.96 -2.83 9.33
CA ALA A 362 1.68 -3.93 8.41
C ALA A 362 1.28 -3.48 6.99
N GLU A 363 1.88 -2.41 6.50
CA GLU A 363 1.78 -1.97 5.11
C GLU A 363 2.30 -3.07 4.18
N GLU A 364 3.48 -3.61 4.50
CA GLU A 364 4.22 -4.64 3.80
C GLU A 364 3.49 -5.99 3.69
N SER A 365 2.38 -6.11 4.41
CA SER A 365 1.54 -7.29 4.42
C SER A 365 0.20 -7.07 3.70
N GLY A 366 0.07 -5.94 2.97
CA GLY A 366 -1.10 -5.58 2.19
C GLY A 366 -1.94 -4.46 2.80
N LEU A 367 -1.30 -3.41 3.31
CA LEU A 367 -1.93 -2.17 3.79
C LEU A 367 -2.82 -2.38 5.03
N LEU A 368 -2.54 -3.39 5.88
CA LEU A 368 -3.48 -3.84 6.90
C LEU A 368 -3.77 -2.79 7.97
N GLY A 369 -2.76 -2.04 8.40
CA GLY A 369 -2.91 -0.99 9.40
C GLY A 369 -3.69 0.20 8.89
N SER A 370 -3.41 0.65 7.69
CA SER A 370 -4.15 1.76 7.07
C SER A 370 -5.57 1.37 6.70
N MET A 371 -5.81 0.12 6.28
CA MET A 371 -7.18 -0.40 6.07
C MET A 371 -7.97 -0.34 7.37
N TYR A 372 -7.40 -0.86 8.46
CA TYR A 372 -8.06 -0.80 9.77
C TYR A 372 -8.30 0.64 10.21
N LEU A 373 -7.33 1.54 10.02
CA LEU A 373 -7.50 2.97 10.36
C LEU A 373 -8.58 3.64 9.52
N ALA A 374 -8.68 3.34 8.22
CA ALA A 374 -9.69 3.91 7.33
C ALA A 374 -11.11 3.42 7.66
N GLU A 375 -11.24 2.18 8.15
CA GLU A 375 -12.51 1.58 8.59
C GLU A 375 -12.90 1.98 10.02
N HIS A 376 -11.90 2.30 10.88
CA HIS A 376 -12.05 2.69 12.28
C HIS A 376 -11.34 4.02 12.58
N PRO A 377 -11.64 5.10 11.84
CA PRO A 377 -10.91 6.35 11.96
C PRO A 377 -11.29 7.10 13.26
N PRO A 378 -10.38 7.95 13.78
CA PRO A 378 -10.64 8.73 14.99
C PRO A 378 -11.72 9.79 14.83
N VAL A 379 -12.11 10.10 13.59
CA VAL A 379 -13.24 10.96 13.22
C VAL A 379 -14.06 10.30 12.13
N PRO A 380 -15.37 10.53 12.02
CA PRO A 380 -16.18 9.96 10.95
C PRO A 380 -15.59 10.22 9.56
N VAL A 381 -15.62 9.21 8.67
CA VAL A 381 -15.10 9.32 7.30
C VAL A 381 -15.61 10.56 6.57
N SER A 382 -16.89 10.91 6.79
CA SER A 382 -17.52 12.12 6.24
C SER A 382 -16.88 13.44 6.68
N ARG A 383 -16.07 13.44 7.74
CA ARG A 383 -15.37 14.60 8.27
C ARG A 383 -13.90 14.65 7.94
N ILE A 384 -13.39 13.66 7.20
CA ILE A 384 -12.00 13.65 6.75
C ILE A 384 -11.92 14.42 5.44
N ALA A 385 -11.15 15.51 5.45
CA ALA A 385 -10.93 16.35 4.27
C ALA A 385 -10.02 15.66 3.24
N ALA A 386 -8.89 15.14 3.69
CA ALA A 386 -7.95 14.40 2.83
C ALA A 386 -7.05 13.49 3.65
N ASN A 387 -6.46 12.50 2.98
CA ASN A 387 -5.28 11.77 3.44
C ASN A 387 -4.09 12.08 2.52
N LEU A 388 -2.95 12.42 3.13
CA LEU A 388 -1.66 12.63 2.48
C LEU A 388 -0.70 11.56 2.96
N ASN A 389 -0.19 10.76 2.05
CA ASN A 389 0.69 9.63 2.35
C ASN A 389 2.16 9.93 1.97
N PHE A 390 3.09 9.42 2.78
CA PHE A 390 4.53 9.61 2.63
C PHE A 390 5.21 8.25 2.68
N ASP A 391 5.72 7.81 1.53
CA ASP A 391 6.28 6.49 1.37
C ASP A 391 7.51 6.53 0.45
N SER A 392 8.64 6.05 0.98
CA SER A 392 9.90 5.87 0.24
C SER A 392 10.50 7.15 -0.36
N PHE A 393 11.20 7.94 0.46
CA PHE A 393 11.87 9.17 0.02
C PHE A 393 13.37 8.98 -0.17
N SER A 394 13.83 9.15 -1.41
CA SER A 394 15.23 8.97 -1.78
C SER A 394 16.17 9.99 -1.10
N PRO A 395 17.29 9.54 -0.53
CA PRO A 395 18.25 10.39 0.19
C PRO A 395 19.30 11.01 -0.75
N LEU A 396 18.89 11.50 -1.92
CA LEU A 396 19.80 11.97 -2.97
C LEU A 396 19.76 13.49 -3.17
N GLY A 397 19.09 14.21 -2.26
CA GLY A 397 18.95 15.64 -2.33
C GLY A 397 17.68 16.11 -3.05
N ARG A 398 17.60 17.41 -3.29
CA ARG A 398 16.43 18.09 -3.87
C ARG A 398 16.17 17.69 -5.32
N THR A 399 14.88 17.71 -5.70
CA THR A 399 14.45 17.57 -7.10
C THR A 399 13.74 18.84 -7.58
N ARG A 400 13.67 19.02 -8.92
CA ARG A 400 12.90 20.09 -9.56
C ARG A 400 11.46 19.68 -9.85
N ASP A 401 11.15 18.40 -9.68
CA ASP A 401 9.86 17.81 -9.98
C ASP A 401 9.32 17.02 -8.79
N ALA A 402 8.02 16.85 -8.76
CA ALA A 402 7.28 16.16 -7.70
C ALA A 402 6.22 15.22 -8.29
N GLY A 403 5.84 14.20 -7.53
CA GLY A 403 4.64 13.41 -7.73
C GLY A 403 3.58 13.75 -6.68
N ALA A 404 2.32 13.70 -7.07
CA ALA A 404 1.15 13.76 -6.16
C ALA A 404 0.13 12.75 -6.67
N GLN A 405 0.48 11.47 -6.59
CA GLN A 405 -0.25 10.38 -7.25
C GLN A 405 -1.64 10.19 -6.65
N GLY A 406 -2.67 10.43 -7.46
CA GLY A 406 -4.08 10.39 -7.08
C GLY A 406 -4.71 11.74 -6.80
N ALA A 407 -3.90 12.81 -6.64
CA ALA A 407 -4.42 14.15 -6.38
C ALA A 407 -5.26 14.67 -7.56
N GLU A 408 -4.87 14.35 -8.79
CA GLU A 408 -5.57 14.71 -10.03
C GLU A 408 -6.97 14.10 -10.14
N ARG A 409 -7.25 13.09 -9.35
CA ARG A 409 -8.55 12.42 -9.25
C ARG A 409 -9.52 13.13 -8.29
N THR A 410 -9.03 14.16 -7.59
CA THR A 410 -9.75 14.88 -6.54
C THR A 410 -9.99 16.35 -6.89
N THR A 411 -10.91 17.00 -6.20
CA THR A 411 -11.12 18.46 -6.31
C THR A 411 -9.96 19.29 -5.71
N LEU A 412 -8.93 18.63 -5.17
CA LEU A 412 -7.72 19.29 -4.64
C LEU A 412 -6.68 19.58 -5.73
N TRP A 413 -6.87 19.10 -6.96
CA TRP A 413 -5.84 19.17 -7.99
C TRP A 413 -5.31 20.59 -8.24
N ASP A 414 -6.19 21.57 -8.39
CA ASP A 414 -5.78 22.96 -8.64
C ASP A 414 -4.96 23.52 -7.45
N LEU A 415 -5.32 23.16 -6.22
CA LEU A 415 -4.56 23.53 -5.03
C LEU A 415 -3.17 22.89 -5.03
N VAL A 416 -3.10 21.60 -5.35
CA VAL A 416 -1.82 20.85 -5.42
C VAL A 416 -0.90 21.47 -6.49
N GLN A 417 -1.44 21.83 -7.66
CA GLN A 417 -0.70 22.48 -8.71
C GLN A 417 -0.15 23.85 -8.27
N LYS A 418 -1.00 24.65 -7.61
CA LYS A 418 -0.60 25.94 -7.08
C LYS A 418 0.54 25.82 -6.08
N GLU A 419 0.39 24.95 -5.09
CA GLU A 419 1.39 24.77 -4.03
C GLU A 419 2.71 24.18 -4.56
N ALA A 420 2.65 23.29 -5.54
CA ALA A 420 3.85 22.80 -6.22
C ALA A 420 4.57 23.93 -6.97
N HIS A 421 3.83 24.76 -7.72
CA HIS A 421 4.38 25.92 -8.41
C HIS A 421 5.04 26.90 -7.42
N ASP A 422 4.37 27.21 -6.31
CA ASP A 422 4.86 28.13 -5.29
C ASP A 422 6.11 27.59 -4.57
N ALA A 423 6.21 26.25 -4.44
CA ALA A 423 7.41 25.55 -3.96
C ALA A 423 8.53 25.42 -5.01
N GLY A 424 8.33 25.92 -6.24
CA GLY A 424 9.28 25.80 -7.36
C GLY A 424 9.40 24.37 -7.90
N LEU A 425 8.36 23.55 -7.72
CA LEU A 425 8.29 22.17 -8.18
C LEU A 425 7.44 22.04 -9.45
N ILE A 426 7.90 21.22 -10.38
CA ILE A 426 7.13 20.84 -11.56
C ILE A 426 6.40 19.54 -11.22
N LEU A 427 5.07 19.56 -11.13
CA LEU A 427 4.33 18.32 -10.99
C LEU A 427 4.53 17.48 -12.26
N ARG A 428 4.98 16.23 -12.04
CA ARG A 428 4.92 15.24 -13.10
C ARG A 428 3.43 14.94 -13.28
N GLY A 429 2.86 15.47 -14.36
CA GLY A 429 1.52 15.05 -14.75
C GLY A 429 1.52 13.57 -15.08
N ASN A 430 0.35 12.96 -15.19
CA ASN A 430 0.15 11.60 -15.71
C ASN A 430 0.55 11.50 -17.20
N SER A 431 1.75 12.00 -17.56
CA SER A 431 2.30 11.86 -18.91
C SER A 431 2.56 10.40 -19.27
N HIS A 432 2.63 9.53 -18.25
CA HIS A 432 2.68 8.08 -18.40
C HIS A 432 1.59 7.46 -17.53
N PRO A 433 0.77 6.56 -18.10
CA PRO A 433 -0.21 5.77 -17.34
C PRO A 433 0.49 5.03 -16.21
N ASP A 434 -0.19 4.87 -15.08
CA ASP A 434 0.29 4.04 -13.97
C ASP A 434 0.11 2.55 -14.29
N GLU A 435 0.91 2.05 -15.24
CA GLU A 435 0.83 0.68 -15.74
C GLU A 435 1.09 -0.38 -14.65
N ALA A 436 1.79 0.02 -13.59
CA ALA A 436 2.10 -0.85 -12.45
C ALA A 436 1.05 -0.79 -11.33
N GLY A 437 0.07 0.13 -11.41
CA GLY A 437 -0.94 0.33 -10.37
C GLY A 437 -0.34 0.80 -9.04
N GLY A 438 0.65 1.70 -9.09
CA GLY A 438 1.32 2.27 -7.92
C GLY A 438 0.35 2.93 -6.97
N TYR A 439 -0.73 3.55 -7.49
CA TYR A 439 -1.79 4.14 -6.67
C TYR A 439 -2.39 3.16 -5.66
N PHE A 440 -2.48 1.87 -6.00
CA PHE A 440 -3.08 0.83 -5.16
C PHE A 440 -2.07 0.10 -4.26
N ARG A 441 -0.82 0.61 -4.15
CA ARG A 441 0.28 -0.09 -3.48
C ARG A 441 0.73 0.53 -2.18
N SER A 442 0.13 1.65 -1.74
CA SER A 442 0.50 2.29 -0.49
C SER A 442 -0.73 2.81 0.26
N ASP A 443 -0.56 3.24 1.48
CA ASP A 443 -1.58 3.45 2.52
C ASP A 443 -2.70 4.43 2.17
N HIS A 444 -2.46 5.40 1.28
CA HIS A 444 -3.52 6.32 0.82
C HIS A 444 -4.69 5.60 0.14
N PHE A 445 -4.42 4.45 -0.50
CA PHE A 445 -5.46 3.67 -1.15
C PHE A 445 -6.52 3.16 -0.16
N SER A 446 -6.14 2.81 1.05
CA SER A 446 -7.07 2.40 2.09
C SER A 446 -8.11 3.48 2.40
N PHE A 447 -7.69 4.74 2.42
CA PHE A 447 -8.60 5.89 2.60
C PHE A 447 -9.45 6.16 1.36
N ALA A 448 -8.90 6.00 0.16
CA ALA A 448 -9.64 6.11 -1.09
C ALA A 448 -10.80 5.11 -1.14
N ARG A 449 -10.60 3.86 -0.74
CA ARG A 449 -11.64 2.81 -0.69
C ARG A 449 -12.87 3.19 0.13
N VAL A 450 -12.69 3.95 1.20
CA VAL A 450 -13.80 4.45 2.03
C VAL A 450 -14.32 5.82 1.59
N GLY A 451 -13.80 6.36 0.49
CA GLY A 451 -14.25 7.60 -0.15
C GLY A 451 -13.52 8.87 0.27
N VAL A 452 -12.51 8.80 1.13
CA VAL A 452 -11.69 9.97 1.49
C VAL A 452 -10.80 10.36 0.31
N PRO A 453 -10.77 11.63 -0.15
CA PRO A 453 -9.76 12.11 -1.10
C PRO A 453 -8.36 11.82 -0.58
N ALA A 454 -7.61 10.97 -1.28
CA ALA A 454 -6.35 10.45 -0.79
C ALA A 454 -5.31 10.36 -1.91
N PHE A 455 -4.07 10.74 -1.60
CA PHE A 455 -2.98 10.71 -2.56
C PHE A 455 -1.62 10.60 -1.87
N SER A 456 -0.63 10.11 -2.62
CA SER A 456 0.74 9.98 -2.14
C SER A 456 1.59 11.12 -2.66
N ILE A 457 2.34 11.78 -1.77
CA ILE A 457 3.37 12.74 -2.11
C ILE A 457 4.64 11.96 -2.43
N GLY A 458 5.23 12.20 -3.58
CA GLY A 458 6.45 11.52 -4.02
C GLY A 458 7.50 12.48 -4.54
N MET A 459 8.76 12.12 -4.36
CA MET A 459 9.89 12.85 -4.94
C MET A 459 9.90 12.69 -6.46
N GLY A 460 10.44 13.72 -7.11
CA GLY A 460 10.79 13.66 -8.52
C GLY A 460 12.04 12.83 -8.81
N SER A 461 12.42 12.86 -10.08
CA SER A 461 13.63 12.21 -10.58
C SER A 461 14.64 13.19 -11.22
N ASN A 462 14.26 14.46 -11.34
CA ASN A 462 15.13 15.53 -11.85
C ASN A 462 15.91 16.18 -10.71
N TYR A 463 16.96 15.53 -10.24
CA TYR A 463 17.76 15.98 -9.12
C TYR A 463 18.51 17.29 -9.43
N VAL A 464 18.54 18.20 -8.45
CA VAL A 464 19.27 19.47 -8.55
C VAL A 464 20.77 19.19 -8.49
N ALA A 465 21.53 19.82 -9.40
CA ALA A 465 23.00 19.74 -9.45
C ALA A 465 23.59 18.31 -9.63
N LYS A 466 22.81 17.38 -10.17
CA LYS A 466 23.30 16.05 -10.53
C LYS A 466 23.34 15.89 -12.07
N PRO A 467 24.29 15.10 -12.61
CA PRO A 467 24.37 14.83 -14.06
C PRO A 467 23.17 13.99 -14.54
N ALA A 468 22.85 14.06 -15.83
CA ALA A 468 21.70 13.35 -16.42
C ALA A 468 21.75 11.82 -16.22
N ALA A 469 22.93 11.22 -16.25
CA ALA A 469 23.10 9.77 -16.03
C ALA A 469 22.88 9.35 -14.57
N PHE A 470 22.90 10.26 -13.62
CA PHE A 470 22.81 9.96 -12.20
C PHE A 470 21.47 9.28 -11.83
N THR A 471 20.37 9.83 -12.32
CA THR A 471 19.03 9.34 -11.98
C THR A 471 18.79 7.88 -12.42
N PRO A 472 19.05 7.48 -13.68
CA PRO A 472 18.86 6.08 -14.11
C PRO A 472 19.70 5.09 -13.30
N GLU A 473 20.96 5.43 -12.98
CA GLU A 473 21.84 4.58 -12.18
C GLU A 473 21.31 4.39 -10.75
N ARG A 474 20.80 5.45 -10.15
CA ARG A 474 20.27 5.41 -8.78
C ARG A 474 18.92 4.72 -8.69
N ILE A 475 18.02 4.92 -9.65
CA ILE A 475 16.75 4.18 -9.74
C ILE A 475 17.04 2.68 -9.81
N LYS A 476 18.03 2.26 -10.62
CA LYS A 476 18.46 0.86 -10.71
C LYS A 476 19.00 0.36 -9.38
N ALA A 477 19.83 1.14 -8.69
CA ALA A 477 20.40 0.78 -7.40
C ALA A 477 19.31 0.61 -6.34
N PHE A 478 18.36 1.54 -6.24
CA PHE A 478 17.24 1.44 -5.31
C PHE A 478 16.31 0.26 -5.64
N GLY A 479 16.03 0.01 -6.92
CA GLY A 479 15.26 -1.15 -7.31
C GLY A 479 15.95 -2.48 -6.93
N ALA A 480 17.28 -2.49 -6.85
CA ALA A 480 18.03 -3.65 -6.39
C ALA A 480 18.02 -3.84 -4.88
N SER A 481 17.90 -2.76 -4.09
CA SER A 481 17.81 -2.80 -2.62
C SER A 481 16.37 -2.93 -2.11
N TYR A 482 15.35 -2.73 -2.96
CA TYR A 482 13.96 -2.83 -2.58
C TYR A 482 13.61 -4.20 -1.99
N HIS A 483 13.13 -4.21 -0.75
CA HIS A 483 12.85 -5.43 0.03
C HIS A 483 14.07 -6.34 0.19
N GLN A 484 15.24 -5.75 0.35
CA GLN A 484 16.50 -6.47 0.61
C GLN A 484 17.17 -5.93 1.87
N PRO A 485 18.02 -6.74 2.56
CA PRO A 485 18.82 -6.26 3.68
C PRO A 485 19.70 -5.05 3.32
N SER A 486 20.06 -4.88 2.05
CA SER A 486 20.86 -3.76 1.56
C SER A 486 20.13 -2.40 1.53
N ASP A 487 18.84 -2.32 1.93
CA ASP A 487 18.15 -1.05 2.19
C ASP A 487 18.54 -0.52 3.58
N GLU A 488 19.77 -0.04 3.69
CA GLU A 488 20.41 0.46 4.90
C GLU A 488 20.65 1.96 4.86
N TYR A 489 20.70 2.57 6.05
CA TYR A 489 21.10 3.95 6.24
C TYR A 489 22.59 4.15 5.92
N SER A 490 22.94 5.30 5.30
CA SER A 490 24.32 5.73 5.13
C SER A 490 24.51 7.19 5.59
N GLU A 491 25.68 7.47 6.19
CA GLU A 491 26.02 8.82 6.68
C GLU A 491 26.19 9.87 5.58
N ASP A 492 26.42 9.44 4.34
CA ASP A 492 26.54 10.32 3.17
C ASP A 492 25.20 10.72 2.54
N TRP A 493 24.08 10.33 3.14
CA TRP A 493 22.75 10.67 2.68
C TRP A 493 22.49 12.18 2.73
N ASP A 494 21.93 12.72 1.64
CA ASP A 494 21.51 14.12 1.51
C ASP A 494 20.02 14.27 1.83
N PHE A 495 19.71 14.74 3.02
CA PHE A 495 18.35 14.93 3.53
C PHE A 495 17.63 16.17 3.00
N SER A 496 18.28 17.00 2.19
CA SER A 496 17.66 18.23 1.67
C SER A 496 16.42 17.97 0.80
N GLY A 497 16.35 16.80 0.15
CA GLY A 497 15.16 16.38 -0.59
C GLY A 497 13.99 16.03 0.33
N MET A 498 14.24 15.28 1.41
CA MET A 498 13.21 14.97 2.41
C MET A 498 12.68 16.24 3.09
N GLU A 499 13.56 17.18 3.42
CA GLU A 499 13.18 18.51 3.90
C GLU A 499 12.25 19.23 2.92
N GLN A 500 12.60 19.25 1.62
CA GLN A 500 11.80 19.87 0.58
C GLN A 500 10.39 19.30 0.52
N PHE A 501 10.26 17.96 0.54
CA PHE A 501 8.97 17.28 0.41
C PHE A 501 8.16 17.27 1.70
N ALA A 502 8.81 17.24 2.87
CA ALA A 502 8.12 17.41 4.15
C ALA A 502 7.53 18.83 4.27
N ARG A 503 8.25 19.86 3.82
CA ARG A 503 7.75 21.24 3.75
C ARG A 503 6.59 21.36 2.77
N PHE A 504 6.73 20.82 1.57
CA PHE A 504 5.66 20.83 0.56
C PHE A 504 4.39 20.17 1.07
N GLY A 505 4.49 18.92 1.60
CA GLY A 505 3.35 18.20 2.13
C GLY A 505 2.71 18.87 3.36
N LEU A 506 3.52 19.47 4.24
CA LEU A 506 3.02 20.24 5.38
C LEU A 506 2.21 21.46 4.93
N THR A 507 2.74 22.26 3.99
CA THR A 507 2.08 23.46 3.45
C THR A 507 0.76 23.08 2.80
N LEU A 508 0.78 22.07 1.93
CA LEU A 508 -0.44 21.56 1.28
C LEU A 508 -1.49 21.10 2.30
N GLY A 509 -1.08 20.38 3.34
CA GLY A 509 -2.00 19.95 4.39
C GLY A 509 -2.59 21.11 5.18
N VAL A 510 -1.81 22.17 5.44
CA VAL A 510 -2.30 23.41 6.10
C VAL A 510 -3.35 24.10 5.24
N ASP A 511 -3.13 24.18 3.94
CA ASP A 511 -4.07 24.81 3.03
C ASP A 511 -5.36 23.99 2.90
N ILE A 512 -5.25 22.66 2.83
CA ILE A 512 -6.43 21.77 2.88
C ILE A 512 -7.20 21.95 4.20
N ALA A 513 -6.49 22.06 5.34
CA ALA A 513 -7.13 22.27 6.64
C ALA A 513 -7.82 23.64 6.75
N ASN A 514 -7.48 24.60 5.91
CA ASN A 514 -8.06 25.94 5.87
C ASN A 514 -9.17 26.15 4.82
N LEU A 515 -9.43 25.17 3.97
CA LEU A 515 -10.51 25.23 2.98
C LEU A 515 -11.88 25.46 3.66
N ASP A 516 -12.76 26.17 2.98
CA ASP A 516 -14.12 26.43 3.51
C ASP A 516 -15.04 25.19 3.35
N ALA A 517 -14.82 24.37 2.32
CA ALA A 517 -15.58 23.16 2.05
C ALA A 517 -14.69 21.90 2.10
N LEU A 518 -15.31 20.76 2.35
CA LEU A 518 -14.63 19.46 2.26
C LEU A 518 -14.37 19.08 0.81
N PRO A 519 -13.16 18.62 0.49
CA PRO A 519 -12.84 18.10 -0.82
C PRO A 519 -13.60 16.81 -1.15
N THR A 520 -13.69 16.50 -2.46
CA THR A 520 -14.29 15.28 -2.96
C THR A 520 -13.51 14.75 -4.17
N TRP A 521 -13.96 13.65 -4.72
CA TRP A 521 -13.43 13.07 -5.95
C TRP A 521 -13.99 13.78 -7.18
N GLN A 522 -13.27 13.74 -8.30
CA GLN A 522 -13.73 14.23 -9.58
C GLN A 522 -14.96 13.42 -10.05
N LYS A 523 -15.81 14.07 -10.84
CA LYS A 523 -17.00 13.39 -11.39
C LYS A 523 -16.61 12.19 -12.25
N GLY A 524 -17.16 11.03 -11.92
CA GLY A 524 -16.89 9.77 -12.61
C GLY A 524 -15.74 8.96 -12.05
N ASP A 525 -15.09 9.45 -10.98
CA ASP A 525 -14.08 8.66 -10.27
C ASP A 525 -14.72 7.48 -9.53
N GLU A 526 -14.02 6.34 -9.49
CA GLU A 526 -14.50 5.09 -8.86
C GLU A 526 -14.79 5.23 -7.36
N PHE A 527 -14.09 6.13 -6.65
CA PHE A 527 -14.26 6.33 -5.21
C PHE A 527 -15.31 7.38 -4.84
N LEU A 528 -15.86 8.11 -5.83
CA LEU A 528 -16.89 9.12 -5.58
C LEU A 528 -18.15 8.51 -4.92
N ALA A 529 -18.58 7.34 -5.36
CA ALA A 529 -19.75 6.68 -4.78
C ALA A 529 -19.57 6.33 -3.30
N ALA A 530 -18.36 5.95 -2.88
CA ALA A 530 -18.04 5.72 -1.47
C ALA A 530 -18.06 7.03 -0.67
N ARG A 531 -17.56 8.13 -1.26
CA ARG A 531 -17.60 9.48 -0.67
C ARG A 531 -19.04 9.94 -0.43
N ASP A 532 -19.90 9.82 -1.43
CA ASP A 532 -21.32 10.20 -1.34
C ASP A 532 -22.04 9.38 -0.26
N LYS A 533 -21.77 8.08 -0.21
CA LYS A 533 -22.33 7.16 0.80
C LYS A 533 -21.87 7.50 2.23
N SER A 534 -20.68 8.07 2.40
CA SER A 534 -20.19 8.47 3.72
C SER A 534 -20.98 9.63 4.36
N GLY A 535 -21.82 10.35 3.59
CA GLY A 535 -22.67 11.41 4.05
C GLY A 535 -21.99 12.79 4.09
N VAL A 536 -20.94 13.00 3.31
CA VAL A 536 -20.37 14.34 3.05
C VAL A 536 -21.41 15.18 2.34
N ARG A 537 -21.70 16.38 2.87
CA ARG A 537 -22.66 17.35 2.30
C ARG A 537 -21.93 18.61 1.87
#